data_369a454796c248fa392e3fb2c6188f17
#
_entry.id   369a454796c248fa392e3fb2c6188f17
#
_cell.length_a   1.000
_cell.length_b   1.000
_cell.length_c   1.000
_cell.angle_alpha   90.00
_cell.angle_beta   90.00
_cell.angle_gamma   90.00
#
_symmetry.space_group_name_H-M   'P 1'
#
loop_
_entity.id
_entity.type
_entity.pdbx_description
1 polymer ?
#
loop_
_entity_poly.entity_id
_entity_poly.type
_entity_poly.pdbx_seq_one_letter_code
_entity_poly.pdbx_strand_id
1 'polypeptide(L)'
;SIYLNFGIAQDYKGLCNLRFDDTNPEEEDIDYVNSIQQDVKWLGFNWDGDICYSSNYFDELYGYAVELIEKGLAYVCFLSPDEAREYRGTLTEAGKNSPYRDTSVEENLALFEKMKNGEFKEGECVLRAKIDMASSFMVLRDPIIYRIRFAHHHQTGDKWCIYPMYDFTHCISDALEGITHS
;
A
#
# COMPACT_ATOMS: atom_id res chain seq x y z
N SER A 1 1.25 -6.78 -20.92
CA SER A 1 2.36 -6.51 -19.98
C SER A 1 3.32 -7.71 -19.88
N ILE A 2 2.86 -8.96 -19.69
CA ILE A 2 3.72 -10.15 -19.51
C ILE A 2 4.82 -10.23 -20.57
N TYR A 3 4.46 -10.22 -21.86
CA TYR A 3 5.42 -10.32 -22.96
C TYR A 3 6.46 -9.22 -22.96
N LEU A 4 6.09 -8.00 -22.57
CA LEU A 4 7.01 -6.87 -22.52
C LEU A 4 8.05 -7.07 -21.42
N ASN A 5 7.60 -7.37 -20.20
CA ASN A 5 8.49 -7.50 -19.04
C ASN A 5 9.45 -8.69 -19.19
N PHE A 6 8.93 -9.86 -19.49
CA PHE A 6 9.76 -11.05 -19.69
C PHE A 6 10.65 -10.95 -20.95
N GLY A 7 10.12 -10.37 -22.04
CA GLY A 7 10.89 -10.16 -23.26
C GLY A 7 12.09 -9.23 -23.06
N ILE A 8 11.88 -8.09 -22.39
CA ILE A 8 12.99 -7.18 -22.04
C ILE A 8 14.01 -7.87 -21.16
N ALA A 9 13.57 -8.58 -20.11
CA ALA A 9 14.49 -9.32 -19.25
C ALA A 9 15.34 -10.33 -20.04
N GLN A 10 14.74 -11.07 -20.98
CA GLN A 10 15.47 -11.99 -21.84
C GLN A 10 16.47 -11.30 -22.77
N ASP A 11 16.07 -10.20 -23.42
CA ASP A 11 16.90 -9.45 -24.36
C ASP A 11 18.15 -8.86 -23.67
N TYR A 12 17.99 -8.41 -22.42
CA TYR A 12 19.07 -7.84 -21.63
C TYR A 12 19.75 -8.83 -20.66
N LYS A 13 19.38 -10.12 -20.70
CA LYS A 13 19.90 -11.17 -19.83
C LYS A 13 19.71 -10.86 -18.34
N GLY A 14 18.61 -10.19 -18.04
CA GLY A 14 18.18 -9.88 -16.68
C GLY A 14 17.30 -10.98 -16.08
N LEU A 15 16.89 -10.79 -14.84
CA LEU A 15 15.94 -11.62 -14.12
C LEU A 15 14.55 -10.97 -14.20
N CYS A 16 13.49 -11.78 -14.18
CA CYS A 16 12.12 -11.29 -14.14
C CYS A 16 11.35 -11.99 -13.01
N ASN A 17 11.03 -11.26 -11.97
CA ASN A 17 10.29 -11.76 -10.82
C ASN A 17 8.78 -11.73 -11.09
N LEU A 18 8.03 -12.56 -10.38
CA LEU A 18 6.57 -12.51 -10.33
C LEU A 18 6.12 -12.16 -8.92
N ARG A 19 5.45 -11.01 -8.75
CA ARG A 19 4.87 -10.57 -7.49
C ARG A 19 3.39 -10.33 -7.64
N PHE A 20 2.62 -10.80 -6.65
CA PHE A 20 1.22 -10.46 -6.47
C PHE A 20 1.10 -9.34 -5.43
N ASP A 21 0.39 -8.28 -5.79
CA ASP A 21 0.08 -7.18 -4.88
C ASP A 21 -1.25 -7.48 -4.16
N ASP A 22 -1.15 -8.30 -3.14
CA ASP A 22 -2.27 -8.79 -2.34
C ASP A 22 -2.56 -7.88 -1.13
N THR A 23 -2.60 -6.57 -1.35
CA THR A 23 -2.89 -5.57 -0.31
C THR A 23 -4.38 -5.41 0.00
N ASN A 24 -5.26 -5.97 -0.84
CA ASN A 24 -6.71 -5.95 -0.63
C ASN A 24 -7.24 -7.36 -0.33
N PRO A 25 -7.55 -7.69 0.94
CA PRO A 25 -7.98 -9.03 1.32
C PRO A 25 -9.29 -9.50 0.68
N GLU A 26 -10.12 -8.57 0.16
CA GLU A 26 -11.42 -8.87 -0.43
C GLU A 26 -11.36 -9.18 -1.93
N GLU A 27 -10.28 -8.82 -2.61
CA GLU A 27 -10.16 -8.94 -4.07
C GLU A 27 -9.23 -10.07 -4.51
N GLU A 28 -8.47 -10.64 -3.59
CA GLU A 28 -7.49 -11.67 -3.90
C GLU A 28 -8.12 -13.07 -3.88
N ASP A 29 -8.38 -13.60 -5.08
CA ASP A 29 -8.82 -14.97 -5.27
C ASP A 29 -7.62 -15.85 -5.70
N ILE A 30 -7.42 -16.95 -5.01
CA ILE A 30 -6.37 -17.92 -5.32
C ILE A 30 -6.48 -18.46 -6.76
N ASP A 31 -7.68 -18.45 -7.33
CA ASP A 31 -7.91 -18.85 -8.71
C ASP A 31 -7.28 -17.86 -9.71
N TYR A 32 -7.28 -16.55 -9.39
CA TYR A 32 -6.54 -15.53 -10.17
C TYR A 32 -5.03 -15.75 -10.11
N VAL A 33 -4.50 -16.00 -8.92
CA VAL A 33 -3.08 -16.29 -8.72
C VAL A 33 -2.64 -17.48 -9.57
N ASN A 34 -3.43 -18.57 -9.55
CA ASN A 34 -3.16 -19.76 -10.33
C ASN A 34 -3.29 -19.51 -11.85
N SER A 35 -4.32 -18.78 -12.27
CA SER A 35 -4.54 -18.44 -13.68
C SER A 35 -3.39 -17.60 -14.25
N ILE A 36 -2.96 -16.58 -13.55
CA ILE A 36 -1.83 -15.73 -13.98
C ILE A 36 -0.55 -16.54 -14.13
N GLN A 37 -0.25 -17.44 -13.21
CA GLN A 37 0.90 -18.35 -13.33
C GLN A 37 0.82 -19.24 -14.57
N GLN A 38 -0.37 -19.77 -14.86
CA GLN A 38 -0.60 -20.60 -16.06
C GLN A 38 -0.42 -19.77 -17.33
N ASP A 39 -0.92 -18.53 -17.35
CA ASP A 39 -0.80 -17.62 -18.49
C ASP A 39 0.65 -17.26 -18.80
N VAL A 40 1.47 -16.99 -17.78
CA VAL A 40 2.90 -16.74 -17.95
C VAL A 40 3.59 -17.95 -18.60
N LYS A 41 3.31 -19.16 -18.08
CA LYS A 41 3.86 -20.41 -18.64
C LYS A 41 3.34 -20.72 -20.04
N TRP A 42 2.06 -20.48 -20.29
CA TRP A 42 1.45 -20.67 -21.61
C TRP A 42 2.06 -19.74 -22.67
N LEU A 43 2.45 -18.53 -22.30
CA LEU A 43 3.18 -17.59 -23.17
C LEU A 43 4.65 -18.00 -23.38
N GLY A 44 5.12 -19.06 -22.75
CA GLY A 44 6.48 -19.59 -22.90
C GLY A 44 7.51 -18.92 -21.99
N PHE A 45 7.07 -18.19 -20.95
CA PHE A 45 7.95 -17.55 -19.97
C PHE A 45 7.99 -18.32 -18.65
N ASN A 46 9.08 -18.10 -17.92
CA ASN A 46 9.24 -18.50 -16.52
C ASN A 46 9.80 -17.33 -15.75
N TRP A 47 9.31 -17.13 -14.52
CA TRP A 47 9.87 -16.15 -13.60
C TRP A 47 11.08 -16.73 -12.86
N ASP A 48 11.90 -15.84 -12.32
CA ASP A 48 13.06 -16.18 -11.53
C ASP A 48 12.72 -16.20 -10.04
N GLY A 49 13.29 -17.16 -9.30
CA GLY A 49 13.06 -17.30 -7.87
C GLY A 49 11.65 -17.78 -7.51
N ASP A 50 11.26 -17.50 -6.28
CA ASP A 50 9.94 -17.82 -5.75
C ASP A 50 8.93 -16.72 -6.12
N ILE A 51 7.64 -17.07 -6.06
CA ILE A 51 6.57 -16.08 -6.20
C ILE A 51 6.57 -15.20 -4.96
N CYS A 52 6.61 -13.89 -5.18
CA CYS A 52 6.52 -12.90 -4.13
C CYS A 52 5.07 -12.44 -3.93
N TYR A 53 4.73 -12.13 -2.68
CA TYR A 53 3.47 -11.52 -2.31
C TYR A 53 3.76 -10.26 -1.50
N SER A 54 3.02 -9.18 -1.73
CA SER A 54 3.15 -7.97 -0.92
C SER A 54 2.89 -8.24 0.57
N SER A 55 2.02 -9.20 0.87
CA SER A 55 1.74 -9.65 2.23
C SER A 55 2.93 -10.30 2.95
N ASN A 56 3.96 -10.77 2.22
CA ASN A 56 5.19 -11.27 2.84
C ASN A 56 5.92 -10.18 3.62
N TYR A 57 5.70 -8.91 3.27
CA TYR A 57 6.36 -7.74 3.83
C TYR A 57 5.47 -6.90 4.77
N PHE A 58 4.31 -7.42 5.19
CA PHE A 58 3.38 -6.65 6.03
C PHE A 58 3.97 -6.24 7.38
N ASP A 59 4.84 -7.04 7.96
CA ASP A 59 5.53 -6.69 9.21
C ASP A 59 6.53 -5.53 8.98
N GLU A 60 7.32 -5.58 7.90
CA GLU A 60 8.25 -4.53 7.50
C GLU A 60 7.51 -3.24 7.11
N LEU A 61 6.44 -3.36 6.32
CA LEU A 61 5.61 -2.23 5.92
C LEU A 61 4.99 -1.52 7.13
N TYR A 62 4.53 -2.29 8.13
CA TYR A 62 4.07 -1.72 9.39
C TYR A 62 5.20 -0.98 10.11
N GLY A 63 6.39 -1.56 10.17
CA GLY A 63 7.57 -0.91 10.74
C GLY A 63 7.92 0.42 10.06
N TYR A 64 7.89 0.47 8.74
CA TYR A 64 8.13 1.70 7.98
C TYR A 64 7.03 2.75 8.19
N ALA A 65 5.77 2.32 8.34
CA ALA A 65 4.69 3.25 8.68
C ALA A 65 4.88 3.87 10.08
N VAL A 66 5.31 3.07 11.06
CA VAL A 66 5.68 3.56 12.40
C VAL A 66 6.85 4.55 12.31
N GLU A 67 7.89 4.24 11.53
CA GLU A 67 9.02 5.15 11.33
C GLU A 67 8.60 6.50 10.71
N LEU A 68 7.66 6.49 9.76
CA LEU A 68 7.10 7.73 9.22
C LEU A 68 6.37 8.55 10.28
N ILE A 69 5.61 7.91 11.17
CA ILE A 69 4.95 8.60 12.28
C ILE A 69 6.00 9.19 13.23
N GLU A 70 7.02 8.43 13.62
CA GLU A 70 8.11 8.88 14.50
C GLU A 70 8.86 10.09 13.93
N LYS A 71 8.99 10.16 12.62
CA LYS A 71 9.56 11.32 11.90
C LYS A 71 8.58 12.48 11.72
N GLY A 72 7.34 12.38 12.17
CA GLY A 72 6.29 13.39 11.96
C GLY A 72 5.83 13.50 10.50
N LEU A 73 6.02 12.45 9.72
CA LEU A 73 5.70 12.38 8.28
C LEU A 73 4.43 11.56 7.97
N ALA A 74 3.74 11.09 8.99
CA ALA A 74 2.43 10.45 8.86
C ALA A 74 1.55 10.76 10.07
N TYR A 75 0.25 10.73 9.89
CA TYR A 75 -0.73 11.01 10.95
C TYR A 75 -2.03 10.22 10.73
N VAL A 76 -2.71 9.89 11.82
CA VAL A 76 -4.03 9.26 11.80
C VAL A 76 -5.10 10.32 11.57
N CYS A 77 -5.98 10.07 10.61
CA CYS A 77 -7.00 11.02 10.16
C CYS A 77 -8.39 10.42 10.30
N PHE A 78 -9.29 11.14 11.00
CA PHE A 78 -10.67 10.74 11.25
C PHE A 78 -11.68 11.45 10.33
N LEU A 79 -11.24 12.12 9.28
CA LEU A 79 -12.15 12.68 8.29
C LEU A 79 -12.90 11.54 7.58
N SER A 80 -14.21 11.69 7.47
CA SER A 80 -15.01 10.83 6.62
C SER A 80 -14.56 10.91 5.14
N PRO A 81 -14.91 9.94 4.29
CA PRO A 81 -14.56 9.99 2.87
C PRO A 81 -15.03 11.27 2.15
N ASP A 82 -16.21 11.80 2.51
CA ASP A 82 -16.74 13.01 1.91
C ASP A 82 -16.00 14.26 2.38
N GLU A 83 -15.73 14.38 3.68
CA GLU A 83 -14.90 15.44 4.23
C GLU A 83 -13.48 15.40 3.64
N ALA A 84 -12.86 14.21 3.57
CA ALA A 84 -11.54 14.04 3.00
C ALA A 84 -11.48 14.47 1.52
N ARG A 85 -12.56 14.23 0.76
CA ARG A 85 -12.69 14.69 -0.63
C ARG A 85 -12.78 16.22 -0.71
N GLU A 86 -13.56 16.84 0.18
CA GLU A 86 -13.67 18.30 0.28
C GLU A 86 -12.32 18.93 0.65
N TYR A 87 -11.64 18.39 1.68
CA TYR A 87 -10.33 18.89 2.11
C TYR A 87 -9.25 18.71 1.04
N ARG A 88 -9.32 17.66 0.22
CA ARG A 88 -8.35 17.43 -0.86
C ARG A 88 -8.42 18.49 -1.97
N GLY A 89 -9.57 19.15 -2.15
CA GLY A 89 -9.77 20.14 -3.19
C GLY A 89 -9.91 19.51 -4.59
N THR A 90 -9.65 20.33 -5.62
CA THR A 90 -9.82 19.95 -7.03
C THR A 90 -8.50 20.10 -7.80
N LEU A 91 -8.53 19.82 -9.12
CA LEU A 91 -7.36 20.04 -10.00
C LEU A 91 -6.96 21.52 -10.08
N THR A 92 -7.91 22.42 -9.87
CA THR A 92 -7.72 23.90 -9.99
C THR A 92 -7.68 24.60 -8.62
N GLU A 93 -8.09 23.90 -7.57
CA GLU A 93 -8.15 24.46 -6.20
C GLU A 93 -7.25 23.62 -5.29
N ALA A 94 -6.40 24.29 -4.53
CA ALA A 94 -5.54 23.66 -3.52
C ALA A 94 -6.38 22.96 -2.44
N GLY A 95 -5.85 21.90 -1.87
CA GLY A 95 -6.43 21.28 -0.69
C GLY A 95 -6.21 22.09 0.57
N LYS A 96 -6.88 21.68 1.63
CA LYS A 96 -6.77 22.25 2.98
C LYS A 96 -6.17 21.21 3.92
N ASN A 97 -5.39 21.64 4.90
CA ASN A 97 -4.86 20.77 5.93
C ASN A 97 -6.01 20.15 6.75
N SER A 98 -5.92 18.85 6.98
CA SER A 98 -6.82 18.17 7.92
C SER A 98 -6.63 18.71 9.34
N PRO A 99 -7.69 18.83 10.16
CA PRO A 99 -7.57 19.21 11.57
C PRO A 99 -6.73 18.21 12.38
N TYR A 100 -6.54 16.99 11.89
CA TYR A 100 -5.73 15.95 12.53
C TYR A 100 -4.25 15.97 12.10
N ARG A 101 -3.88 16.84 11.16
CA ARG A 101 -2.55 16.85 10.53
C ARG A 101 -1.41 17.19 11.50
N ASP A 102 -1.72 17.95 12.53
CA ASP A 102 -0.75 18.43 13.51
C ASP A 102 -0.88 17.73 14.89
N THR A 103 -1.55 16.55 14.92
CA THR A 103 -1.57 15.66 16.08
C THR A 103 -0.13 15.25 16.43
N SER A 104 0.20 15.14 17.73
CA SER A 104 1.55 14.79 18.18
C SER A 104 2.00 13.40 17.71
N VAL A 105 3.31 13.20 17.66
CA VAL A 105 3.90 11.91 17.29
C VAL A 105 3.43 10.79 18.25
N GLU A 106 3.47 11.07 19.54
CA GLU A 106 3.08 10.14 20.61
C GLU A 106 1.61 9.71 20.46
N GLU A 107 0.73 10.66 20.18
CA GLU A 107 -0.69 10.39 19.98
C GLU A 107 -0.93 9.60 18.69
N ASN A 108 -0.26 9.96 17.60
CA ASN A 108 -0.36 9.22 16.33
C ASN A 108 0.14 7.78 16.47
N LEU A 109 1.23 7.52 17.20
CA LEU A 109 1.71 6.17 17.48
C LEU A 109 0.67 5.35 18.25
N ALA A 110 0.08 5.94 19.32
CA ALA A 110 -0.96 5.28 20.10
C ALA A 110 -2.22 4.99 19.27
N LEU A 111 -2.63 5.93 18.40
CA LEU A 111 -3.78 5.75 17.52
C LEU A 111 -3.52 4.68 16.45
N PHE A 112 -2.33 4.63 15.86
CA PHE A 112 -1.98 3.62 14.86
C PHE A 112 -1.89 2.22 15.47
N GLU A 113 -1.39 2.11 16.70
CA GLU A 113 -1.43 0.84 17.45
C GLU A 113 -2.88 0.39 17.72
N LYS A 114 -3.78 1.30 18.11
CA LYS A 114 -5.20 1.01 18.25
C LYS A 114 -5.86 0.56 16.94
N MET A 115 -5.49 1.17 15.80
CA MET A 115 -5.93 0.71 14.48
C MET A 115 -5.53 -0.76 14.26
N LYS A 116 -4.26 -1.10 14.52
CA LYS A 116 -3.73 -2.47 14.39
C LYS A 116 -4.45 -3.46 15.32
N ASN A 117 -4.80 -3.04 16.53
CA ASN A 117 -5.48 -3.85 17.51
C ASN A 117 -7.00 -3.99 17.26
N GLY A 118 -7.52 -3.38 16.22
CA GLY A 118 -8.94 -3.47 15.85
C GLY A 118 -9.88 -2.69 16.76
N GLU A 119 -9.39 -1.65 17.42
CA GLU A 119 -10.20 -0.81 18.32
C GLU A 119 -11.07 0.20 17.58
N PHE A 120 -10.85 0.42 16.27
CA PHE A 120 -11.63 1.29 15.41
C PHE A 120 -12.38 0.48 14.34
N LYS A 121 -13.50 1.00 13.88
CA LYS A 121 -14.30 0.40 12.80
C LYS A 121 -13.69 0.70 11.42
N GLU A 122 -14.09 -0.08 10.43
CA GLU A 122 -13.79 0.24 9.03
C GLU A 122 -14.33 1.62 8.65
N GLY A 123 -13.48 2.41 7.99
CA GLY A 123 -13.83 3.77 7.58
C GLY A 123 -13.80 4.82 8.70
N GLU A 124 -13.55 4.44 9.96
CA GLU A 124 -13.51 5.39 11.08
C GLU A 124 -12.27 6.26 11.04
N CYS A 125 -11.13 5.69 10.70
CA CYS A 125 -9.88 6.42 10.49
C CYS A 125 -8.97 5.73 9.50
N VAL A 126 -7.97 6.47 9.02
CA VAL A 126 -6.92 6.01 8.12
C VAL A 126 -5.58 6.62 8.53
N LEU A 127 -4.47 6.00 8.15
CA LEU A 127 -3.15 6.62 8.25
C LEU A 127 -2.85 7.35 6.94
N ARG A 128 -2.45 8.60 7.01
CA ARG A 128 -2.08 9.44 5.86
C ARG A 128 -0.63 9.87 5.93
N ALA A 129 0.05 9.89 4.79
CA ALA A 129 1.34 10.56 4.68
C ALA A 129 1.16 12.08 4.77
N LYS A 130 2.10 12.76 5.45
CA LYS A 130 2.13 14.22 5.60
C LYS A 130 3.06 14.80 4.54
N ILE A 131 2.51 15.17 3.38
CA ILE A 131 3.28 15.69 2.25
C ILE A 131 2.96 17.16 1.99
N ASP A 132 1.99 17.45 1.11
CA ASP A 132 1.63 18.81 0.73
C ASP A 132 0.19 18.89 0.21
N MET A 133 -0.71 19.45 1.02
CA MET A 133 -2.11 19.62 0.63
C MET A 133 -2.33 20.69 -0.46
N ALA A 134 -1.33 21.55 -0.73
CA ALA A 134 -1.38 22.55 -1.80
C ALA A 134 -0.73 22.07 -3.11
N SER A 135 -0.20 20.86 -3.15
CA SER A 135 0.45 20.31 -4.34
C SER A 135 -0.45 20.36 -5.58
N SER A 136 0.12 20.73 -6.73
CA SER A 136 -0.55 20.65 -8.02
C SER A 136 -0.85 19.18 -8.41
N PHE A 137 -0.09 18.23 -7.90
CA PHE A 137 -0.34 16.80 -8.05
C PHE A 137 -1.24 16.30 -6.93
N MET A 138 -2.50 16.01 -7.24
CA MET A 138 -3.48 15.57 -6.24
C MET A 138 -3.07 14.32 -5.47
N VAL A 139 -2.28 13.43 -6.09
CA VAL A 139 -1.76 12.21 -5.44
C VAL A 139 -0.79 12.50 -4.31
N LEU A 140 -0.18 13.70 -4.25
CA LEU A 140 0.71 14.14 -3.18
C LEU A 140 0.00 14.93 -2.06
N ARG A 141 -1.34 15.09 -2.16
CA ARG A 141 -2.13 15.77 -1.13
C ARG A 141 -2.48 14.82 0.00
N ASP A 142 -1.51 14.58 0.86
CA ASP A 142 -1.56 13.69 2.02
C ASP A 142 -2.32 12.37 1.72
N PRO A 143 -1.75 11.49 0.88
CA PRO A 143 -2.42 10.24 0.49
C PRO A 143 -2.61 9.30 1.68
N ILE A 144 -3.62 8.44 1.58
CA ILE A 144 -3.84 7.34 2.52
C ILE A 144 -2.76 6.29 2.27
N ILE A 145 -2.08 5.85 3.33
CA ILE A 145 -1.07 4.78 3.28
C ILE A 145 -1.50 3.50 4.00
N TYR A 146 -2.43 3.58 4.99
CA TYR A 146 -3.07 2.44 5.64
C TYR A 146 -4.56 2.67 5.84
N ARG A 147 -5.33 1.58 5.69
CA ARG A 147 -6.78 1.54 5.95
C ARG A 147 -7.15 0.35 6.85
N ILE A 148 -8.30 0.42 7.50
CA ILE A 148 -8.88 -0.67 8.31
C ILE A 148 -9.76 -1.54 7.41
N ARG A 149 -9.56 -2.86 7.48
CA ARG A 149 -10.40 -3.88 6.85
C ARG A 149 -10.49 -5.11 7.74
N PHE A 150 -11.70 -5.54 8.07
CA PHE A 150 -11.95 -6.78 8.81
C PHE A 150 -12.34 -7.89 7.82
N ALA A 151 -11.35 -8.43 7.13
CA ALA A 151 -11.53 -9.49 6.17
C ALA A 151 -10.42 -10.53 6.31
N HIS A 152 -10.74 -11.78 6.00
CA HIS A 152 -9.76 -12.87 5.97
C HIS A 152 -8.84 -12.72 4.76
N HIS A 153 -7.53 -12.71 4.99
CA HIS A 153 -6.53 -12.59 3.93
C HIS A 153 -6.00 -13.96 3.53
N HIS A 154 -5.89 -14.24 2.24
CA HIS A 154 -5.52 -15.56 1.70
C HIS A 154 -4.13 -16.07 2.16
N GLN A 155 -3.19 -15.18 2.48
CA GLN A 155 -1.85 -15.54 2.97
C GLN A 155 -1.70 -15.35 4.49
N THR A 156 -2.19 -14.26 5.05
CA THR A 156 -1.96 -13.89 6.45
C THR A 156 -3.14 -14.21 7.38
N GLY A 157 -4.26 -14.69 6.83
CA GLY A 157 -5.45 -15.02 7.62
C GLY A 157 -6.02 -13.80 8.33
N ASP A 158 -6.29 -13.93 9.62
CA ASP A 158 -6.86 -12.89 10.47
C ASP A 158 -5.81 -12.13 11.31
N LYS A 159 -4.52 -12.25 10.95
CA LYS A 159 -3.42 -11.58 11.67
C LYS A 159 -3.54 -10.07 11.64
N TRP A 160 -4.01 -9.51 10.53
CA TRP A 160 -4.10 -8.08 10.28
C TRP A 160 -5.54 -7.63 10.12
N CYS A 161 -5.84 -6.44 10.63
CA CYS A 161 -7.07 -5.69 10.35
C CYS A 161 -6.79 -4.30 9.78
N ILE A 162 -5.51 -3.98 9.56
CA ILE A 162 -5.05 -2.81 8.81
C ILE A 162 -4.23 -3.26 7.63
N TYR A 163 -4.43 -2.63 6.49
CA TYR A 163 -3.78 -3.00 5.23
C TYR A 163 -3.15 -1.78 4.59
N PRO A 164 -1.90 -1.91 4.09
CA PRO A 164 -1.25 -0.81 3.38
C PRO A 164 -1.94 -0.56 2.04
N MET A 165 -1.84 0.68 1.56
CA MET A 165 -2.28 1.02 0.21
C MET A 165 -1.22 0.67 -0.83
N TYR A 166 -1.65 0.43 -2.07
CA TYR A 166 -0.78 0.06 -3.19
C TYR A 166 0.42 0.99 -3.35
N ASP A 167 0.20 2.29 -3.41
CA ASP A 167 1.28 3.28 -3.63
C ASP A 167 2.36 3.24 -2.54
N PHE A 168 1.99 2.91 -1.32
CA PHE A 168 2.95 2.74 -0.21
C PHE A 168 3.68 1.40 -0.30
N THR A 169 2.97 0.33 -0.66
CA THR A 169 3.50 -1.03 -0.67
C THR A 169 4.45 -1.28 -1.83
N HIS A 170 4.07 -0.87 -3.05
CA HIS A 170 4.78 -1.22 -4.28
C HIS A 170 6.24 -0.78 -4.27
N CYS A 171 6.52 0.48 -3.97
CA CYS A 171 7.89 1.00 -3.98
C CYS A 171 8.77 0.35 -2.89
N ILE A 172 8.20 0.00 -1.74
CA ILE A 172 8.93 -0.67 -0.65
C ILE A 172 9.20 -2.13 -1.03
N SER A 173 8.22 -2.84 -1.57
CA SER A 173 8.39 -4.21 -2.05
C SER A 173 9.47 -4.29 -3.14
N ASP A 174 9.47 -3.36 -4.10
CA ASP A 174 10.53 -3.27 -5.11
C ASP A 174 11.92 -3.09 -4.47
N ALA A 175 12.02 -2.24 -3.47
CA ALA A 175 13.30 -2.02 -2.76
C ALA A 175 13.76 -3.26 -2.00
N LEU A 176 12.85 -3.96 -1.32
CA LEU A 176 13.15 -5.17 -0.55
C LEU A 176 13.55 -6.35 -1.46
N GLU A 177 12.95 -6.44 -2.64
CA GLU A 177 13.26 -7.47 -3.64
C GLU A 177 14.45 -7.11 -4.53
N GLY A 178 15.00 -5.89 -4.42
CA GLY A 178 16.11 -5.42 -5.24
C GLY A 178 15.74 -5.21 -6.71
N ILE A 179 14.49 -4.84 -6.99
CA ILE A 179 14.01 -4.56 -8.33
C ILE A 179 14.69 -3.30 -8.89
N THR A 180 15.22 -3.40 -10.09
CA THR A 180 15.91 -2.29 -10.77
C THR A 180 15.04 -1.61 -11.82
N HIS A 181 14.08 -2.34 -12.37
CA HIS A 181 13.15 -1.87 -13.41
C HIS A 181 11.77 -2.44 -13.12
N SER A 182 10.78 -1.58 -12.95
CA SER A 182 9.39 -1.92 -12.63
C SER A 182 8.43 -1.37 -13.71
#